data_9b4cf921eb06262bc0b613c77cfac36d
#
_entry.id   9b4cf921eb06262bc0b613c77cfac36d
#
_cell.length_a   1.000
_cell.length_b   1.000
_cell.length_c   1.000
_cell.angle_alpha   90.00
_cell.angle_beta   90.00
_cell.angle_gamma   90.00
#
_symmetry.space_group_name_H-M   'P 1'
#
loop_
_entity.id
_entity.type
_entity.pdbx_description
1 polymer ?
#
loop_
_entity_poly.entity_id
_entity_poly.type
_entity_poly.pdbx_seq_one_letter_code
_entity_poly.pdbx_strand_id
1 'polypeptide(L)' 'MTVVVNGEPRELPSGVTVRGLLDVLDVPGGASGIAIAVDAEVVPRGEWDATELGEGARVEVLRAVQGG' A
#
# COMPACT_ATOMS: atom_id res chain seq x y z
N MET A 1 10.07 -2.43 11.06
CA MET A 1 8.91 -3.31 11.22
C MET A 1 8.64 -4.09 9.94
N THR A 2 7.97 -5.20 10.05
CA THR A 2 7.66 -6.05 8.90
C THR A 2 6.19 -5.94 8.53
N VAL A 3 5.93 -5.71 7.26
CA VAL A 3 4.56 -5.80 6.72
C VAL A 3 4.57 -6.83 5.59
N VAL A 4 3.40 -7.34 5.25
CA VAL A 4 3.24 -8.33 4.17
C VAL A 4 2.57 -7.62 3.01
N VAL A 5 3.25 -7.53 1.88
CA VAL A 5 2.73 -6.84 0.71
C VAL A 5 2.51 -7.86 -0.41
N ASN A 6 1.26 -8.04 -0.79
CA ASN A 6 0.88 -9.03 -1.79
C ASN A 6 1.48 -10.40 -1.48
N GLY A 7 1.43 -10.78 -0.20
CA GLY A 7 1.93 -12.09 0.25
C GLY A 7 3.42 -12.15 0.53
N GLU A 8 4.16 -11.07 0.34
CA GLU A 8 5.61 -11.07 0.56
C GLU A 8 5.98 -10.14 1.72
N PRO A 9 6.77 -10.64 2.70
CA PRO A 9 7.20 -9.79 3.80
C PRO A 9 8.17 -8.72 3.33
N ARG A 10 8.04 -7.53 3.90
CA ARG A 10 8.92 -6.40 3.61
C ARG A 10 9.24 -5.66 4.90
N GLU A 11 10.50 -5.28 5.04
CA GLU A 11 10.94 -4.45 6.15
C GLU A 11 10.72 -2.99 5.79
N LEU A 12 10.04 -2.26 6.66
CA LEU A 12 9.72 -0.85 6.46
C LEU A 12 9.99 -0.06 7.72
N PRO A 13 10.24 1.24 7.59
CA PRO A 13 10.40 2.08 8.77
C PRO A 13 9.13 2.11 9.61
N SER A 14 9.28 2.20 10.92
CA SER A 14 8.15 2.36 11.82
C SER A 14 7.41 3.65 11.48
N GLY A 15 6.09 3.61 11.46
CA GLY A 15 5.28 4.78 11.17
C GLY A 15 5.07 5.06 9.68
N VAL A 16 5.54 4.18 8.80
CA VAL A 16 5.34 4.38 7.36
C VAL A 16 3.85 4.38 7.04
N THR A 17 3.46 5.27 6.15
CA THR A 17 2.08 5.35 5.67
C THR A 17 1.90 4.53 4.40
N VAL A 18 0.64 4.38 3.98
CA VAL A 18 0.34 3.74 2.70
C VAL A 18 1.07 4.46 1.57
N ARG A 19 1.06 5.79 1.60
CA ARG A 19 1.78 6.58 0.59
C ARG A 19 3.28 6.26 0.61
N GLY A 20 3.87 6.20 1.80
CA GLY A 20 5.28 5.88 1.94
C GLY A 20 5.61 4.49 1.42
N LEU A 21 4.72 3.53 1.63
CA LEU A 21 4.90 2.20 1.08
C LEU A 21 4.95 2.22 -0.45
N LEU A 22 4.06 2.97 -1.07
CA LEU A 22 4.04 3.06 -2.53
C LEU A 22 5.33 3.66 -3.07
N ASP A 23 5.91 4.63 -2.33
CA ASP A 23 7.21 5.19 -2.71
C ASP A 23 8.32 4.14 -2.63
N VAL A 24 8.31 3.32 -1.59
CA VAL A 24 9.30 2.25 -1.44
C VAL A 24 9.17 1.22 -2.55
N LEU A 25 7.94 0.91 -2.95
CA LEU A 25 7.68 -0.05 -4.02
C LEU A 25 7.92 0.52 -5.41
N ASP A 26 8.26 1.80 -5.48
CA ASP A 26 8.46 2.49 -6.77
C ASP A 26 7.21 2.46 -7.64
N VAL A 27 6.05 2.52 -6.99
CA VAL A 27 4.78 2.62 -7.68
C VAL A 27 4.46 4.09 -7.86
N PRO A 28 4.18 4.54 -9.08
CA PRO A 28 3.87 5.95 -9.28
C PRO A 28 2.65 6.36 -8.44
N GLY A 29 2.86 7.30 -7.53
CA GLY A 29 1.82 7.71 -6.59
C GLY A 29 0.64 8.39 -7.23
N GLY A 30 0.81 8.90 -8.43
CA GLY A 30 -0.26 9.51 -9.19
C GLY A 30 -0.92 8.57 -10.18
N ALA A 31 -0.51 7.32 -10.22
CA ALA A 31 -1.06 6.39 -11.19
C ALA A 31 -2.52 6.11 -10.89
N SER A 32 -3.38 6.35 -11.88
CA SER A 32 -4.77 5.96 -11.77
C SER A 32 -4.87 4.43 -11.82
N GLY A 33 -5.93 3.88 -11.30
CA GLY A 33 -6.16 2.45 -11.34
C GLY A 33 -5.44 1.64 -10.28
N ILE A 34 -4.89 2.29 -9.24
CA ILE A 34 -4.30 1.57 -8.11
C ILE A 34 -5.28 1.58 -6.96
N ALA A 35 -5.51 0.43 -6.37
CA ALA A 35 -6.30 0.28 -5.16
C ALA A 35 -5.45 -0.36 -4.09
N ILE A 36 -5.61 0.11 -2.86
CA ILE A 36 -4.86 -0.40 -1.71
C ILE A 36 -5.85 -0.93 -0.69
N ALA A 37 -5.58 -2.11 -0.17
CA ALA A 37 -6.31 -2.64 0.96
C ALA A 37 -5.31 -2.97 2.06
N VAL A 38 -5.67 -2.65 3.29
CA VAL A 38 -4.87 -2.97 4.48
C VAL A 38 -5.74 -3.81 5.39
N ASP A 39 -5.27 -5.00 5.72
CA ASP A 39 -6.01 -5.96 6.53
C ASP A 39 -7.44 -6.16 6.01
N ALA A 40 -7.54 -6.31 4.71
CA ALA A 40 -8.78 -6.55 3.97
C ALA A 40 -9.72 -5.34 3.87
N GLU A 41 -9.26 -4.16 4.29
CA GLU A 41 -10.08 -2.94 4.16
C GLU A 41 -9.48 -2.01 3.12
N VAL A 42 -10.30 -1.58 2.18
CA VAL A 42 -9.85 -0.65 1.13
C VAL A 42 -9.55 0.70 1.78
N VAL A 43 -8.40 1.26 1.44
CA VAL A 43 -7.99 2.59 1.89
C VAL A 43 -8.20 3.56 0.74
N PRO A 44 -9.12 4.51 0.87
CA PRO A 44 -9.33 5.50 -0.19
C PRO A 44 -8.06 6.32 -0.44
N ARG A 45 -7.86 6.69 -1.69
CA ARG A 45 -6.67 7.46 -2.08
C ARG A 45 -6.46 8.69 -1.20
N GLY A 46 -7.52 9.38 -0.85
CA GLY A 46 -7.41 10.59 -0.01
C GLY A 46 -6.91 10.32 1.41
N GLU A 47 -6.86 9.05 1.83
CA GLU A 47 -6.39 8.67 3.15
C GLU A 47 -5.02 8.01 3.15
N TRP A 48 -4.41 7.86 1.99
CA TRP A 48 -3.11 7.18 1.89
C TRP A 48 -2.02 7.87 2.70
N ASP A 49 -2.03 9.19 2.75
CA ASP A 49 -1.02 9.95 3.48
C ASP A 49 -1.21 9.88 4.99
N ALA A 50 -2.44 9.62 5.42
CA ALA A 50 -2.78 9.61 6.84
C ALA A 50 -2.85 8.20 7.44
N THR A 51 -2.84 7.17 6.63
CA THR A 51 -2.99 5.80 7.11
C THR A 51 -1.63 5.19 7.37
N GLU A 52 -1.28 5.02 8.64
CA GLU A 52 -0.03 4.37 9.04
C GLU A 52 -0.20 2.86 9.06
N LEU A 53 0.85 2.16 8.67
CA LEU A 53 0.87 0.70 8.70
C LEU A 53 1.42 0.23 10.03
N GLY A 54 0.85 -0.86 10.55
CA GLY A 54 1.32 -1.47 11.78
C GLY A 54 2.16 -2.71 11.51
N GLU A 55 2.82 -3.21 12.55
CA GLU A 55 3.60 -4.44 12.47
C GLU A 55 2.69 -5.58 12.00
N GLY A 56 3.15 -6.30 11.00
CA GLY A 56 2.41 -7.45 10.49
C GLY A 56 1.22 -7.12 9.61
N ALA A 57 1.01 -5.86 9.28
CA ALA A 57 -0.11 -5.47 8.43
C ALA A 57 -0.06 -6.19 7.09
N ARG A 58 -1.20 -6.60 6.61
CA ARG A 58 -1.33 -7.24 5.30
C ARG A 58 -1.83 -6.22 4.31
N VAL A 59 -0.98 -5.88 3.35
CA VAL A 59 -1.28 -4.86 2.36
C VAL A 59 -1.44 -5.51 1.00
N GLU A 60 -2.52 -5.16 0.31
CA GLU A 60 -2.72 -5.60 -1.07
C GLU A 60 -2.68 -4.39 -1.97
N VAL A 61 -1.81 -4.44 -2.96
CA VAL A 61 -1.70 -3.40 -3.97
C VAL A 61 -2.23 -3.98 -5.26
N LEU A 62 -3.34 -3.44 -5.71
CA LEU A 62 -4.03 -3.94 -6.88
C LEU A 62 -3.95 -2.91 -7.99
N ARG A 63 -3.63 -3.36 -9.18
CA ARG A 63 -3.64 -2.50 -10.35
C ARG A 63 -4.83 -2.87 -11.22
N ALA A 64 -5.62 -1.87 -11.57
CA ALA A 64 -6.66 -2.08 -12.54
C ALA A 64 -5.99 -2.31 -13.90
N VAL A 65 -6.30 -3.44 -14.51
CA VAL A 65 -5.84 -3.68 -15.86
C VAL A 65 -6.74 -2.91 -16.80
N GLN A 66 -6.17 -1.91 -17.44
CA GLN A 66 -6.89 -1.17 -18.48
C GLN A 66 -6.94 -2.08 -19.69
N GLY A 67 -8.04 -2.77 -19.83
CA GLY A 67 -8.20 -3.68 -20.93
C GLY A 67 -8.45 -2.96 -22.23
N GLY A 68 -7.44 -2.56 -22.85
CA GLY A 68 -7.49 -1.99 -24.18
C GLY A 68 -8.49 -0.87 -24.37
#